data_1957d07e4c94f0c236e7b4c20318a6f1
#
_entry.id   1957d07e4c94f0c236e7b4c20318a6f1
#
_cell.length_a   1.000
_cell.length_b   1.000
_cell.length_c   1.000
_cell.angle_alpha   90.00
_cell.angle_beta   90.00
_cell.angle_gamma   90.00
#
_symmetry.space_group_name_H-M   'P 1'
#
loop_
_entity.id
_entity.type
_entity.pdbx_description
1 polymer ?
#
loop_
_entity_poly.entity_id
_entity_poly.type
_entity_poly.pdbx_seq_one_letter_code
_entity_poly.pdbx_strand_id
1 'polypeptide(L)'
;MPSTYRVIESVGDERLHQLMELYRHEWWTNNRTIEHTQAILKGSDVVIGICDEADDRLVAFARVLTDRIARAFIFDVIVAADRRGRGLGRRVVDQVLEHPAVKSVELVELYCRPELVPFYERMGFSSPDSGVVLMRRRL
;
A
#
# COMPACT_ATOMS: atom_id res chain seq x y z
N MET A 1 7.40 26.28 -3.85
CA MET A 1 7.04 25.39 -4.95
C MET A 1 6.45 24.11 -4.41
N PRO A 2 5.31 23.68 -4.89
CA PRO A 2 4.79 22.36 -4.50
C PRO A 2 5.73 21.27 -4.94
N SER A 3 5.86 20.25 -4.11
CA SER A 3 6.65 19.07 -4.46
C SER A 3 6.01 18.32 -5.63
N THR A 4 6.83 17.83 -6.55
CA THR A 4 6.41 16.95 -7.62
C THR A 4 6.69 15.51 -7.20
N TYR A 5 5.75 14.62 -7.44
CA TYR A 5 5.82 13.23 -7.01
C TYR A 5 5.84 12.30 -8.22
N ARG A 6 6.65 11.26 -8.13
CA ARG A 6 6.80 10.25 -9.18
C ARG A 6 6.35 8.89 -8.66
N VAL A 7 5.57 8.18 -9.46
CA VAL A 7 5.16 6.80 -9.15
C VAL A 7 6.26 5.84 -9.60
N ILE A 8 6.57 4.86 -8.73
CA ILE A 8 7.47 3.74 -9.07
C ILE A 8 6.73 2.43 -8.84
N GLU A 9 7.10 1.40 -9.60
CA GLU A 9 6.46 0.09 -9.55
C GLU A 9 7.38 -1.00 -9.00
N SER A 10 8.50 -0.60 -8.44
CA SER A 10 9.43 -1.50 -7.75
C SER A 10 10.19 -0.74 -6.69
N VAL A 11 10.58 -1.46 -5.64
CA VAL A 11 11.46 -0.93 -4.60
C VAL A 11 12.73 -1.78 -4.62
N GLY A 12 13.78 -1.22 -5.18
CA GLY A 12 15.09 -1.87 -5.24
C GLY A 12 15.85 -1.70 -3.94
N ASP A 13 17.02 -2.33 -3.88
CA ASP A 13 17.85 -2.31 -2.69
C ASP A 13 18.27 -0.89 -2.28
N GLU A 14 18.41 0.01 -3.24
CA GLU A 14 18.79 1.41 -2.99
C GLU A 14 17.70 2.19 -2.25
N ARG A 15 16.45 1.74 -2.29
CA ARG A 15 15.33 2.38 -1.59
C ARG A 15 14.84 1.58 -0.38
N LEU A 16 15.47 0.46 -0.11
CA LEU A 16 15.01 -0.44 0.95
C LEU A 16 15.04 0.25 2.31
N HIS A 17 16.07 1.05 2.58
CA HIS A 17 16.14 1.83 3.82
C HIS A 17 14.99 2.81 3.96
N GLN A 18 14.56 3.42 2.86
CA GLN A 18 13.44 4.36 2.85
C GLN A 18 12.13 3.63 3.16
N LEU A 19 11.93 2.44 2.60
CA LEU A 19 10.75 1.62 2.92
C LEU A 19 10.77 1.18 4.38
N MET A 20 11.94 0.76 4.89
CA MET A 20 12.08 0.40 6.29
C MET A 20 11.74 1.57 7.21
N GLU A 21 12.08 2.78 6.81
CA GLU A 21 11.72 3.99 7.56
C GLU A 21 10.20 4.19 7.61
N LEU A 22 9.49 3.96 6.50
CA LEU A 22 8.02 4.00 6.49
C LEU A 22 7.44 2.95 7.43
N TYR A 23 7.94 1.72 7.37
CA TYR A 23 7.46 0.61 8.21
C TYR A 23 7.70 0.86 9.69
N ARG A 24 8.81 1.49 10.04
CA ARG A 24 9.18 1.73 11.44
C ARG A 24 8.17 2.59 12.18
N HIS A 25 7.54 3.51 11.49
CA HIS A 25 6.58 4.44 12.08
C HIS A 25 5.15 3.88 12.14
N GLU A 26 4.94 2.64 11.67
CA GLU A 26 3.62 2.00 11.73
C GLU A 26 3.64 0.87 12.75
N TRP A 27 2.61 0.82 13.59
CA TRP A 27 2.56 -0.14 14.70
C TRP A 27 2.54 -1.60 14.26
N TRP A 28 1.99 -1.90 13.08
CA TRP A 28 1.86 -3.28 12.59
C TRP A 28 3.09 -3.76 11.80
N THR A 29 3.99 -2.87 11.44
CA THR A 29 5.17 -3.18 10.62
C THR A 29 6.49 -2.83 11.28
N ASN A 30 6.47 -2.30 12.52
CA ASN A 30 7.67 -1.77 13.16
C ASN A 30 8.72 -2.83 13.53
N ASN A 31 8.35 -4.12 13.50
CA ASN A 31 9.26 -5.23 13.80
C ASN A 31 9.81 -5.93 12.55
N ARG A 32 9.53 -5.42 11.36
CA ARG A 32 10.02 -6.03 10.12
C ARG A 32 11.52 -5.81 9.97
N THR A 33 12.23 -6.89 9.64
CA THR A 33 13.67 -6.83 9.32
C THR A 33 13.87 -6.53 7.84
N ILE A 34 15.10 -6.19 7.46
CA ILE A 34 15.46 -5.97 6.05
C ILE A 34 15.22 -7.24 5.25
N GLU A 35 15.67 -8.39 5.75
CA GLU A 35 15.51 -9.68 5.08
C GLU A 35 14.03 -10.05 4.90
N HIS A 36 13.21 -9.83 5.93
CA HIS A 36 11.79 -10.07 5.88
C HIS A 36 11.12 -9.15 4.84
N THR A 37 11.50 -7.88 4.83
CA THR A 37 10.96 -6.90 3.88
C THR A 37 11.33 -7.24 2.44
N GLN A 38 12.58 -7.64 2.19
CA GLN A 38 13.00 -8.11 0.86
C GLN A 38 12.17 -9.30 0.38
N ALA A 39 11.92 -10.26 1.27
CA ALA A 39 11.10 -11.43 0.95
C ALA A 39 9.64 -11.04 0.66
N ILE A 40 9.08 -10.11 1.43
CA ILE A 40 7.72 -9.59 1.22
C ILE A 40 7.61 -8.92 -0.16
N LEU A 41 8.57 -8.07 -0.50
CA LEU A 41 8.58 -7.38 -1.80
C LEU A 41 8.64 -8.40 -2.95
N LYS A 42 9.51 -9.38 -2.82
CA LYS A 42 9.68 -10.42 -3.83
C LYS A 42 8.43 -11.27 -3.99
N GLY A 43 7.69 -11.49 -2.90
CA GLY A 43 6.47 -12.26 -2.91
C GLY A 43 5.22 -11.45 -3.27
N SER A 44 5.34 -10.15 -3.45
CA SER A 44 4.20 -9.29 -3.82
C SER A 44 4.02 -9.27 -5.34
N ASP A 45 2.76 -9.36 -5.78
CA ASP A 45 2.44 -9.35 -7.21
C ASP A 45 2.52 -7.95 -7.80
N VAL A 46 2.17 -6.93 -7.00
CA VAL A 46 2.25 -5.53 -7.39
C VAL A 46 2.86 -4.74 -6.25
N VAL A 47 3.76 -3.85 -6.57
CA VAL A 47 4.34 -2.88 -5.64
C VAL A 47 4.17 -1.49 -6.25
N ILE A 48 3.62 -0.56 -5.49
CA ILE A 48 3.50 0.83 -5.90
C ILE A 48 4.19 1.69 -4.85
N GLY A 49 5.08 2.55 -5.30
CA GLY A 49 5.69 3.57 -4.46
C GLY A 49 5.47 4.95 -5.05
N ILE A 50 5.53 5.97 -4.20
CA ILE A 50 5.55 7.37 -4.62
C ILE A 50 6.79 8.01 -4.03
N CYS A 51 7.57 8.65 -4.89
CA CYS A 51 8.79 9.35 -4.50
C CYS A 51 8.61 10.84 -4.69
N ASP A 52 9.11 11.62 -3.74
CA ASP A 52 9.25 13.06 -3.89
C ASP A 52 10.44 13.32 -4.81
N GLU A 53 10.22 14.00 -5.93
CA GLU A 53 11.29 14.25 -6.89
C GLU A 53 12.34 15.25 -6.40
N ALA A 54 12.02 16.06 -5.40
CA ALA A 54 12.95 17.05 -4.88
C ALA A 54 14.16 16.40 -4.19
N ASP A 55 13.93 15.30 -3.46
CA ASP A 55 14.97 14.62 -2.67
C ASP A 55 15.06 13.12 -2.99
N ASP A 56 14.29 12.66 -3.96
CA ASP A 56 14.20 11.25 -4.39
C ASP A 56 13.82 10.29 -3.27
N ARG A 57 13.04 10.77 -2.30
CA ARG A 57 12.64 10.01 -1.12
C ARG A 57 11.32 9.28 -1.36
N LEU A 58 11.25 8.02 -0.96
CA LEU A 58 10.01 7.24 -0.93
C LEU A 58 9.11 7.78 0.17
N VAL A 59 7.93 8.27 -0.18
CA VAL A 59 7.00 8.92 0.75
C VAL A 59 5.65 8.23 0.86
N ALA A 60 5.34 7.30 -0.03
CA ALA A 60 4.13 6.48 0.07
C ALA A 60 4.37 5.12 -0.56
N PHE A 61 3.60 4.13 -0.12
CA PHE A 61 3.80 2.75 -0.53
C PHE A 61 2.50 1.97 -0.41
N ALA A 62 2.34 0.96 -1.27
CA ALA A 62 1.36 -0.11 -1.12
C ALA A 62 1.85 -1.33 -1.88
N ARG A 63 1.38 -2.50 -1.47
CA ARG A 63 1.64 -3.74 -2.18
C ARG A 63 0.37 -4.58 -2.31
N VAL A 64 0.35 -5.50 -3.26
CA VAL A 64 -0.83 -6.29 -3.60
C VAL A 64 -0.46 -7.75 -3.77
N LEU A 65 -1.34 -8.63 -3.29
CA LEU A 65 -1.35 -10.03 -3.66
C LEU A 65 -2.59 -10.27 -4.51
N THR A 66 -2.45 -10.94 -5.64
CA THR A 66 -3.57 -11.15 -6.57
C THR A 66 -3.37 -12.38 -7.44
N ASP A 67 -4.48 -13.07 -7.75
CA ASP A 67 -4.50 -14.09 -8.79
C ASP A 67 -4.72 -13.49 -10.18
N ARG A 68 -4.92 -12.18 -10.27
CA ARG A 68 -5.17 -11.40 -11.50
C ARG A 68 -6.52 -11.68 -12.15
N ILE A 69 -7.38 -12.46 -11.53
CA ILE A 69 -8.67 -12.88 -12.09
C ILE A 69 -9.81 -12.59 -11.12
N ALA A 70 -9.78 -13.16 -9.93
CA ALA A 70 -10.90 -13.08 -9.00
C ALA A 70 -10.67 -12.03 -7.91
N ARG A 71 -9.49 -11.97 -7.34
CA ARG A 71 -9.22 -11.16 -6.14
C ARG A 71 -7.90 -10.41 -6.23
N ALA A 72 -7.90 -9.21 -5.70
CA ALA A 72 -6.67 -8.49 -5.36
C ALA A 72 -6.82 -8.00 -3.92
N PHE A 73 -5.80 -8.21 -3.11
CA PHE A 73 -5.79 -7.74 -1.73
C PHE A 73 -4.65 -6.75 -1.52
N ILE A 74 -5.01 -5.53 -1.08
CA ILE A 74 -4.05 -4.43 -0.87
C ILE A 74 -3.53 -4.48 0.55
N PHE A 75 -2.22 -4.43 0.70
CA PHE A 75 -1.51 -4.44 1.98
C PHE A 75 -0.60 -3.21 2.12
N ASP A 76 -0.37 -2.84 3.36
CA ASP A 76 0.71 -1.91 3.73
C ASP A 76 0.58 -0.55 3.02
N VAL A 77 -0.63 0.02 2.98
CA VAL A 77 -0.82 1.39 2.50
C VAL A 77 -0.25 2.35 3.54
N ILE A 78 0.86 2.98 3.21
CA ILE A 78 1.58 3.85 4.15
C ILE A 78 1.95 5.16 3.46
N VAL A 79 1.76 6.27 4.16
CA VAL A 79 2.23 7.59 3.76
C VAL A 79 3.13 8.13 4.87
N ALA A 80 4.29 8.67 4.50
CA ALA A 80 5.20 9.30 5.45
C ALA A 80 4.47 10.35 6.27
N ALA A 81 4.74 10.37 7.60
CA ALA A 81 4.02 11.24 8.52
C ALA A 81 4.11 12.72 8.13
N ASP A 82 5.26 13.15 7.62
CA ASP A 82 5.50 14.54 7.21
C ASP A 82 4.95 14.85 5.80
N ARG A 83 4.29 13.92 5.16
CA ARG A 83 3.68 14.09 3.84
C ARG A 83 2.17 13.80 3.84
N ARG A 84 1.56 13.62 4.99
CA ARG A 84 0.12 13.39 5.09
C ARG A 84 -0.66 14.65 4.77
N GLY A 85 -1.94 14.48 4.37
CA GLY A 85 -2.80 15.59 4.01
C GLY A 85 -2.54 16.17 2.63
N ARG A 86 -1.80 15.47 1.77
CA ARG A 86 -1.43 15.91 0.42
C ARG A 86 -2.02 15.04 -0.69
N GLY A 87 -2.93 14.13 -0.34
CA GLY A 87 -3.56 13.23 -1.31
C GLY A 87 -2.70 12.05 -1.75
N LEU A 88 -1.57 11.79 -1.11
CA LEU A 88 -0.66 10.71 -1.51
C LEU A 88 -1.24 9.32 -1.25
N GLY A 89 -1.98 9.16 -0.14
CA GLY A 89 -2.66 7.89 0.16
C GLY A 89 -3.67 7.53 -0.92
N ARG A 90 -4.48 8.50 -1.33
CA ARG A 90 -5.41 8.31 -2.44
C ARG A 90 -4.68 7.99 -3.74
N ARG A 91 -3.62 8.72 -4.02
CA ARG A 91 -2.86 8.52 -5.26
C ARG A 91 -2.25 7.14 -5.33
N VAL A 92 -1.68 6.61 -4.23
CA VAL A 92 -1.09 5.28 -4.24
C VAL A 92 -2.14 4.21 -4.44
N VAL A 93 -3.32 4.34 -3.82
CA VAL A 93 -4.42 3.39 -4.01
C VAL A 93 -4.98 3.48 -5.43
N ASP A 94 -5.16 4.68 -5.97
CA ASP A 94 -5.60 4.86 -7.36
C ASP A 94 -4.64 4.17 -8.34
N GLN A 95 -3.33 4.28 -8.12
CA GLN A 95 -2.34 3.61 -8.94
C GLN A 95 -2.46 2.09 -8.86
N VAL A 96 -2.75 1.56 -7.67
CA VAL A 96 -3.02 0.12 -7.52
C VAL A 96 -4.25 -0.28 -8.34
N LEU A 97 -5.35 0.47 -8.21
CA LEU A 97 -6.61 0.14 -8.89
C LEU A 97 -6.49 0.22 -10.41
N GLU A 98 -5.62 1.06 -10.93
CA GLU A 98 -5.39 1.22 -12.36
C GLU A 98 -4.36 0.22 -12.92
N HIS A 99 -3.64 -0.48 -12.05
CA HIS A 99 -2.60 -1.42 -12.47
C HIS A 99 -3.21 -2.57 -13.30
N PRO A 100 -2.58 -2.99 -14.41
CA PRO A 100 -3.11 -4.07 -15.25
C PRO A 100 -3.41 -5.38 -14.53
N ALA A 101 -2.65 -5.71 -13.49
CA ALA A 101 -2.87 -6.93 -12.71
C ALA A 101 -4.07 -6.83 -11.75
N VAL A 102 -4.63 -5.63 -11.55
CA VAL A 102 -5.68 -5.37 -10.56
C VAL A 102 -6.98 -4.93 -11.21
N LYS A 103 -6.91 -4.08 -12.23
CA LYS A 103 -8.10 -3.39 -12.78
C LYS A 103 -9.17 -4.31 -13.35
N SER A 104 -8.84 -5.57 -13.64
CA SER A 104 -9.77 -6.53 -14.24
C SER A 104 -10.22 -7.63 -13.29
N VAL A 105 -9.81 -7.61 -12.01
CA VAL A 105 -10.27 -8.61 -11.05
C VAL A 105 -11.72 -8.33 -10.65
N GLU A 106 -12.38 -9.35 -10.14
CA GLU A 106 -13.78 -9.23 -9.72
C GLU A 106 -13.93 -8.35 -8.48
N LEU A 107 -13.04 -8.52 -7.50
CA LEU A 107 -13.08 -7.76 -6.25
C LEU A 107 -11.69 -7.37 -5.79
N VAL A 108 -11.56 -6.11 -5.35
CA VAL A 108 -10.37 -5.61 -4.66
C VAL A 108 -10.73 -5.44 -3.19
N GLU A 109 -9.91 -5.98 -2.33
CA GLU A 109 -10.17 -6.02 -0.89
C GLU A 109 -8.99 -5.45 -0.09
N LEU A 110 -9.30 -4.94 1.09
CA LEU A 110 -8.33 -4.53 2.08
C LEU A 110 -9.00 -4.56 3.46
N TYR A 111 -8.20 -4.51 4.50
CA TYR A 111 -8.72 -4.22 5.83
C TYR A 111 -8.01 -3.01 6.40
N CYS A 112 -8.73 -2.24 7.21
CA CYS A 112 -8.22 -1.02 7.79
C CYS A 112 -8.82 -0.79 9.18
N ARG A 113 -8.25 0.15 9.91
CA ARG A 113 -8.85 0.60 11.16
C ARG A 113 -10.15 1.36 10.89
N PRO A 114 -11.10 1.33 11.83
CA PRO A 114 -12.39 2.00 11.65
C PRO A 114 -12.28 3.48 11.26
N GLU A 115 -11.30 4.20 11.78
CA GLU A 115 -11.12 5.62 11.48
C GLU A 115 -10.72 5.89 10.03
N LEU A 116 -10.23 4.88 9.30
CA LEU A 116 -9.87 4.99 7.88
C LEU A 116 -11.01 4.60 6.93
N VAL A 117 -12.10 4.05 7.45
CA VAL A 117 -13.25 3.66 6.62
C VAL A 117 -13.74 4.80 5.73
N PRO A 118 -13.96 6.04 6.24
CA PRO A 118 -14.40 7.12 5.37
C PRO A 118 -13.44 7.44 4.24
N PHE A 119 -12.13 7.30 4.49
CA PHE A 119 -11.11 7.50 3.46
C PHE A 119 -11.29 6.51 2.30
N TYR A 120 -11.44 5.23 2.62
CA TYR A 120 -11.62 4.20 1.59
C TYR A 120 -13.01 4.24 0.94
N GLU A 121 -14.05 4.62 1.69
CA GLU A 121 -15.38 4.78 1.11
C GLU A 121 -15.40 5.82 -0.01
N ARG A 122 -14.63 6.89 0.13
CA ARG A 122 -14.52 7.91 -0.92
C ARG A 122 -13.88 7.38 -2.21
N MET A 123 -13.21 6.24 -2.14
CA MET A 123 -12.61 5.56 -3.29
C MET A 123 -13.43 4.37 -3.78
N GLY A 124 -14.67 4.23 -3.30
CA GLY A 124 -15.58 3.18 -3.75
C GLY A 124 -15.54 1.88 -2.96
N PHE A 125 -14.74 1.82 -1.90
CA PHE A 125 -14.74 0.66 -1.01
C PHE A 125 -15.93 0.72 -0.04
N SER A 126 -16.43 -0.44 0.35
CA SER A 126 -17.49 -0.52 1.36
C SER A 126 -17.28 -1.77 2.20
N SER A 127 -17.77 -1.73 3.44
CA SER A 127 -17.80 -2.92 4.28
C SER A 127 -18.88 -3.86 3.77
N PRO A 128 -18.56 -5.14 3.47
CA PRO A 128 -19.60 -6.07 3.02
C PRO A 128 -20.57 -6.37 4.14
N ASP A 129 -21.86 -6.22 3.83
CA ASP A 129 -22.96 -6.55 4.74
C ASP A 129 -23.41 -8.00 4.51
N SER A 130 -22.49 -8.93 4.60
CA SER A 130 -22.71 -10.34 4.24
C SER A 130 -22.68 -11.29 5.43
N GLY A 131 -22.42 -10.75 6.64
CA GLY A 131 -22.20 -11.59 7.82
C GLY A 131 -20.84 -12.28 7.82
N VAL A 132 -19.98 -11.98 6.86
CA VAL A 132 -18.63 -12.54 6.77
C VAL A 132 -17.69 -11.74 7.67
N VAL A 133 -16.86 -12.43 8.44
CA VAL A 133 -15.88 -11.79 9.32
C VAL A 133 -14.46 -12.24 8.98
N LEU A 134 -13.51 -11.35 9.21
CA LEU A 134 -12.10 -11.70 9.10
C LEU A 134 -11.73 -12.63 10.25
N MET A 135 -11.11 -13.76 9.94
CA MET A 135 -10.54 -14.67 10.92
C MET A 135 -9.05 -14.82 10.68
N ARG A 136 -8.29 -14.92 11.74
CA ARG A 136 -6.84 -14.93 11.66
C ARG A 136 -6.29 -15.96 12.63
N ARG A 137 -5.30 -16.72 12.18
CA ARG A 137 -4.53 -17.62 13.05
C ARG A 137 -3.06 -17.25 12.94
N ARG A 138 -2.42 -16.97 14.05
CA ARG A 138 -0.99 -16.71 14.08
C ARG A 138 -0.23 -18.04 14.10
N LEU A 139 0.76 -18.18 13.23
CA LEU A 139 1.58 -19.38 13.13
C LEU A 139 2.94 -19.17 13.79
#